data_a0a7856b322b1128d7c28f5cfc8b0372
#
_entry.id   a0a7856b322b1128d7c28f5cfc8b0372
#
_cell.length_a   1.000
_cell.length_b   1.000
_cell.length_c   1.000
_cell.angle_alpha   90.00
_cell.angle_beta   90.00
_cell.angle_gamma   90.00
#
_symmetry.space_group_name_H-M   'P 1'
#
loop_
_entity.id
_entity.type
_entity.pdbx_description
1 polymer ?
#
loop_
_entity_poly.entity_id
_entity_poly.type
_entity_poly.pdbx_seq_one_letter_code
_entity_poly.pdbx_strand_id
1 'polypeptide(L)'
;QNYYDVNFHGADWYAVRDYYATLLPYIRTRENLRTIIADMLGELNSSHLGFTSTGNEERTATAVRSYQTGIIFNTKSPYTVEKIVPYSPADKYELDIRKGDELVAINGERIDESVNREKYFSSTIPMDEVRLTFLRSGKEYEAKIHTSNYSAIKRLEYLEWEEERK
;
A
#
# COMPACT_ATOMS: atom_id res chain seq x y z
N GLN A 1 8.80 24.47 -26.87
CA GLN A 1 8.90 23.01 -26.63
C GLN A 1 10.23 22.73 -25.96
N ASN A 2 10.21 22.14 -24.76
CA ASN A 2 11.38 22.02 -23.90
C ASN A 2 11.76 20.54 -23.66
N TYR A 3 11.50 19.66 -24.64
CA TYR A 3 11.97 18.28 -24.56
C TYR A 3 13.49 18.24 -24.79
N TYR A 4 14.22 17.42 -24.03
CA TYR A 4 15.68 17.41 -24.03
C TYR A 4 16.30 16.89 -25.35
N ASP A 5 15.58 16.00 -26.05
CA ASP A 5 15.98 15.51 -27.36
C ASP A 5 15.17 16.25 -28.44
N VAL A 6 15.86 17.03 -29.26
CA VAL A 6 15.25 17.82 -30.35
C VAL A 6 14.60 16.96 -31.43
N ASN A 7 15.00 15.69 -31.55
CA ASN A 7 14.47 14.72 -32.48
C ASN A 7 13.40 13.82 -31.89
N PHE A 8 12.99 14.03 -30.65
CA PHE A 8 11.96 13.27 -29.96
C PHE A 8 12.16 11.75 -30.04
N HIS A 9 13.41 11.27 -29.95
CA HIS A 9 13.81 9.87 -30.14
C HIS A 9 13.32 9.27 -31.48
N GLY A 10 13.22 10.09 -32.51
CA GLY A 10 12.77 9.68 -33.84
C GLY A 10 11.24 9.68 -34.02
N ALA A 11 10.47 10.07 -33.01
CA ALA A 11 9.04 10.20 -33.16
C ALA A 11 8.65 11.46 -33.92
N ASP A 12 7.73 11.34 -34.90
CA ASP A 12 7.08 12.51 -35.49
C ASP A 12 6.09 13.11 -34.49
N TRP A 13 6.62 13.99 -33.62
CA TRP A 13 5.83 14.57 -32.52
C TRP A 13 4.63 15.39 -33.02
N TYR A 14 4.66 15.94 -34.19
CA TYR A 14 3.53 16.68 -34.78
C TYR A 14 2.42 15.72 -35.19
N ALA A 15 2.75 14.61 -35.84
CA ALA A 15 1.79 13.57 -36.18
C ALA A 15 1.19 12.93 -34.93
N VAL A 16 2.02 12.62 -33.92
CA VAL A 16 1.57 12.12 -32.60
C VAL A 16 0.57 13.07 -31.95
N ARG A 17 0.93 14.36 -31.87
CA ARG A 17 0.03 15.39 -31.32
C ARG A 17 -1.30 15.44 -32.05
N ASP A 18 -1.26 15.47 -33.38
CA ASP A 18 -2.46 15.61 -34.20
C ASP A 18 -3.36 14.38 -34.07
N TYR A 19 -2.79 13.18 -33.98
CA TYR A 19 -3.53 11.95 -33.72
C TYR A 19 -4.22 12.01 -32.36
N TYR A 20 -3.48 12.27 -31.24
CA TYR A 20 -4.06 12.31 -29.91
C TYR A 20 -5.05 13.46 -29.72
N ALA A 21 -4.90 14.57 -30.45
CA ALA A 21 -5.87 15.65 -30.48
C ALA A 21 -7.26 15.21 -30.96
N THR A 22 -7.35 14.21 -31.84
CA THR A 22 -8.63 13.65 -32.29
C THR A 22 -9.39 12.93 -31.20
N LEU A 23 -8.72 12.49 -30.15
CA LEU A 23 -9.32 11.78 -29.02
C LEU A 23 -9.91 12.72 -27.96
N LEU A 24 -9.54 14.01 -27.97
CA LEU A 24 -9.99 14.99 -26.96
C LEU A 24 -11.52 15.09 -26.84
N PRO A 25 -12.33 15.07 -27.91
CA PRO A 25 -13.78 15.12 -27.80
C PRO A 25 -14.41 13.95 -27.06
N TYR A 26 -13.68 12.82 -26.92
CA TYR A 26 -14.14 11.60 -26.28
C TYR A 26 -13.76 11.51 -24.80
N ILE A 27 -12.95 12.44 -24.31
CA ILE A 27 -12.54 12.49 -22.89
C ILE A 27 -13.75 12.90 -22.04
N ARG A 28 -14.12 12.04 -21.09
CA ARG A 28 -15.23 12.28 -20.16
C ARG A 28 -14.77 12.42 -18.73
N THR A 29 -13.64 11.81 -18.39
CA THR A 29 -13.10 11.77 -17.03
C THR A 29 -11.62 12.16 -17.03
N ARG A 30 -11.13 12.56 -15.88
CA ARG A 30 -9.70 12.81 -15.67
C ARG A 30 -8.85 11.54 -15.88
N GLU A 31 -9.40 10.38 -15.59
CA GLU A 31 -8.75 9.09 -15.85
C GLU A 31 -8.56 8.86 -17.35
N ASN A 32 -9.58 9.12 -18.18
CA ASN A 32 -9.43 9.07 -19.63
C ASN A 32 -8.34 10.03 -20.12
N LEU A 33 -8.28 11.24 -19.57
CA LEU A 33 -7.24 12.21 -19.90
C LEU A 33 -5.84 11.69 -19.54
N ARG A 34 -5.68 11.10 -18.33
CA ARG A 34 -4.39 10.51 -17.93
C ARG A 34 -3.95 9.39 -18.85
N THR A 35 -4.85 8.50 -19.22
CA THR A 35 -4.55 7.40 -20.15
C THR A 35 -4.07 7.94 -21.47
N ILE A 36 -4.81 8.87 -22.07
CA ILE A 36 -4.45 9.47 -23.37
C ILE A 36 -3.09 10.20 -23.31
N ILE A 37 -2.83 10.95 -22.24
CA ILE A 37 -1.54 11.63 -22.08
C ILE A 37 -0.41 10.61 -21.84
N ALA A 38 -0.65 9.56 -21.05
CA ALA A 38 0.35 8.52 -20.80
C ALA A 38 0.71 7.77 -22.09
N ASP A 39 -0.28 7.42 -22.91
CA ASP A 39 -0.08 6.77 -24.20
C ASP A 39 0.69 7.69 -25.15
N MET A 40 0.30 8.98 -25.24
CA MET A 40 1.00 9.98 -26.04
C MET A 40 2.46 10.16 -25.60
N LEU A 41 2.74 10.14 -24.31
CA LEU A 41 4.12 10.20 -23.80
C LEU A 41 4.90 8.92 -24.09
N GLY A 42 4.21 7.78 -24.18
CA GLY A 42 4.81 6.49 -24.56
C GLY A 42 5.42 6.51 -25.97
N GLU A 43 4.85 7.30 -26.89
CA GLU A 43 5.38 7.45 -28.26
C GLU A 43 6.80 8.08 -28.30
N LEU A 44 7.20 8.76 -27.22
CA LEU A 44 8.56 9.30 -27.10
C LEU A 44 9.63 8.25 -26.80
N ASN A 45 9.24 7.00 -26.59
CA ASN A 45 10.13 5.88 -26.34
C ASN A 45 11.18 6.16 -25.23
N SER A 46 10.77 6.92 -24.22
CA SER A 46 11.63 7.39 -23.13
C SER A 46 11.15 6.80 -21.82
N SER A 47 12.08 6.22 -21.05
CA SER A 47 11.78 5.70 -19.72
C SER A 47 11.48 6.84 -18.73
N HIS A 48 10.67 6.54 -17.72
CA HIS A 48 10.32 7.47 -16.64
C HIS A 48 9.52 8.72 -17.04
N LEU A 49 8.89 8.72 -18.22
CA LEU A 49 7.88 9.71 -18.53
C LEU A 49 6.53 9.29 -17.94
N GLY A 50 5.83 10.25 -17.37
CA GLY A 50 4.51 9.99 -16.82
C GLY A 50 3.73 11.28 -16.58
N PHE A 51 2.42 11.16 -16.54
CA PHE A 51 1.51 12.24 -16.18
C PHE A 51 0.67 11.82 -15.00
N THR A 52 0.68 12.63 -13.94
CA THR A 52 -0.16 12.45 -12.76
C THR A 52 -1.05 13.66 -12.57
N SER A 53 -2.29 13.40 -12.23
CA SER A 53 -3.28 14.44 -11.97
C SER A 53 -4.29 13.87 -10.98
N THR A 54 -4.62 14.60 -9.93
CA THR A 54 -5.63 14.23 -8.94
C THR A 54 -6.62 15.36 -8.78
N GLY A 55 -7.89 15.01 -8.65
CA GLY A 55 -8.98 15.94 -8.36
C GLY A 55 -9.82 15.48 -7.17
N ASN A 56 -10.65 16.37 -6.65
CA ASN A 56 -11.54 16.04 -5.53
C ASN A 56 -12.55 14.94 -5.90
N GLU A 57 -12.91 14.86 -7.18
CA GLU A 57 -13.81 13.85 -7.75
C GLU A 57 -13.22 12.42 -7.71
N GLU A 58 -11.91 12.30 -7.56
CA GLU A 58 -11.21 11.01 -7.50
C GLU A 58 -10.99 10.51 -6.06
N ARG A 59 -11.35 11.33 -5.08
CA ARG A 59 -11.39 10.91 -3.68
C ARG A 59 -12.61 10.03 -3.45
N THR A 60 -12.53 8.79 -3.93
CA THR A 60 -13.59 7.83 -3.74
C THR A 60 -13.65 7.40 -2.28
N ALA A 61 -14.83 7.45 -1.67
CA ALA A 61 -15.10 6.88 -0.35
C ALA A 61 -14.86 5.36 -0.30
N THR A 62 -14.63 4.76 -1.46
CA THR A 62 -14.43 3.31 -1.65
C THR A 62 -12.96 2.90 -1.79
N ALA A 63 -12.01 3.83 -1.60
CA ALA A 63 -10.59 3.47 -1.64
C ALA A 63 -10.27 2.48 -0.50
N VAL A 64 -9.87 1.27 -0.87
CA VAL A 64 -9.39 0.27 0.07
C VAL A 64 -8.06 0.74 0.65
N ARG A 65 -7.98 0.78 1.98
CA ARG A 65 -6.77 1.15 2.71
C ARG A 65 -6.21 -0.08 3.42
N SER A 66 -4.90 -0.27 3.35
CA SER A 66 -4.21 -1.27 4.16
C SER A 66 -3.74 -0.66 5.46
N TYR A 67 -3.94 -1.38 6.54
CA TYR A 67 -3.60 -0.98 7.90
C TYR A 67 -2.47 -1.84 8.42
N GLN A 68 -1.57 -1.25 9.16
CA GLN A 68 -0.41 -1.90 9.74
C GLN A 68 -0.43 -1.73 11.27
N THR A 69 0.06 -2.73 11.97
CA THR A 69 0.18 -2.70 13.44
C THR A 69 1.63 -2.67 13.92
N GLY A 70 2.57 -3.02 13.02
CA GLY A 70 3.97 -3.23 13.37
C GLY A 70 4.28 -4.68 13.75
N ILE A 71 3.32 -5.59 13.60
CA ILE A 71 3.57 -7.03 13.74
C ILE A 71 4.05 -7.57 12.41
N ILE A 72 5.22 -8.18 12.41
CA ILE A 72 5.74 -8.92 11.25
C ILE A 72 5.43 -10.39 11.45
N PHE A 73 4.75 -10.96 10.49
CA PHE A 73 4.40 -12.38 10.49
C PHE A 73 5.37 -13.20 9.64
N ASN A 74 5.54 -14.46 10.02
CA ASN A 74 6.44 -15.36 9.34
C ASN A 74 5.96 -15.66 7.91
N THR A 75 6.90 -15.74 6.96
CA THR A 75 6.57 -15.97 5.53
C THR A 75 6.06 -17.38 5.24
N LYS A 76 6.49 -18.38 6.03
CA LYS A 76 6.07 -19.80 5.86
C LYS A 76 4.83 -20.13 6.69
N SER A 77 4.62 -19.43 7.80
CA SER A 77 3.48 -19.55 8.70
C SER A 77 2.81 -18.19 8.83
N PRO A 78 1.97 -17.79 7.86
CA PRO A 78 1.57 -16.40 7.65
C PRO A 78 0.74 -15.77 8.78
N TYR A 79 0.35 -16.55 9.76
CA TYR A 79 -0.38 -16.09 10.95
C TYR A 79 0.46 -16.16 12.23
N THR A 80 1.69 -16.67 12.17
CA THR A 80 2.59 -16.73 13.31
C THR A 80 3.44 -15.46 13.41
N VAL A 81 3.48 -14.83 14.58
CA VAL A 81 4.29 -13.63 14.82
C VAL A 81 5.77 -13.98 14.71
N GLU A 82 6.49 -13.29 13.83
CA GLU A 82 7.94 -13.40 13.71
C GLU A 82 8.67 -12.38 14.57
N LYS A 83 8.25 -11.12 14.50
CA LYS A 83 8.77 -10.05 15.35
C LYS A 83 7.77 -8.89 15.47
N ILE A 84 8.01 -8.05 16.45
CA ILE A 84 7.36 -6.76 16.61
C ILE A 84 8.38 -5.67 16.22
N VAL A 85 7.96 -4.74 15.37
CA VAL A 85 8.80 -3.60 14.98
C VAL A 85 8.91 -2.64 16.16
N PRO A 86 10.12 -2.28 16.61
CA PRO A 86 10.32 -1.35 17.71
C PRO A 86 9.61 -0.01 17.48
N TYR A 87 9.05 0.55 18.54
CA TYR A 87 8.28 1.82 18.54
C TYR A 87 7.00 1.80 17.70
N SER A 88 6.58 0.64 17.19
CA SER A 88 5.32 0.49 16.47
C SER A 88 4.10 0.48 17.42
N PRO A 89 2.86 0.61 16.89
CA PRO A 89 1.67 0.47 17.72
C PRO A 89 1.56 -0.86 18.48
N ALA A 90 2.13 -1.94 17.96
CA ALA A 90 2.17 -3.24 18.62
C ALA A 90 3.28 -3.36 19.67
N ASP A 91 4.28 -2.47 19.64
CA ASP A 91 5.40 -2.45 20.59
C ASP A 91 5.04 -1.66 21.87
N LYS A 92 3.97 -2.10 22.53
CA LYS A 92 3.56 -1.55 23.81
C LYS A 92 3.63 -2.64 24.86
N TYR A 93 4.23 -2.31 25.98
CA TYR A 93 4.48 -3.25 27.07
C TYR A 93 3.22 -3.99 27.52
N GLU A 94 2.10 -3.30 27.61
CA GLU A 94 0.83 -3.85 28.06
C GLU A 94 0.19 -4.86 27.10
N LEU A 95 0.65 -4.94 25.83
CA LEU A 95 0.07 -5.84 24.85
C LEU A 95 0.62 -7.27 24.93
N ASP A 96 1.81 -7.45 25.48
CA ASP A 96 2.52 -8.75 25.68
C ASP A 96 2.51 -9.68 24.44
N ILE A 97 2.55 -9.09 23.23
CA ILE A 97 2.62 -9.88 22.00
C ILE A 97 4.06 -10.36 21.81
N ARG A 98 4.24 -11.66 21.48
CA ARG A 98 5.55 -12.28 21.39
C ARG A 98 5.75 -13.05 20.11
N LYS A 99 6.99 -13.20 19.71
CA LYS A 99 7.38 -14.13 18.65
C LYS A 99 6.84 -15.53 18.95
N GLY A 100 6.21 -16.14 17.94
CA GLY A 100 5.61 -17.46 18.02
C GLY A 100 4.13 -17.46 18.40
N ASP A 101 3.55 -16.32 18.74
CA ASP A 101 2.09 -16.24 18.93
C ASP A 101 1.38 -16.45 17.60
N GLU A 102 0.29 -17.17 17.62
CA GLU A 102 -0.52 -17.46 16.44
C GLU A 102 -1.77 -16.58 16.41
N LEU A 103 -1.93 -15.80 15.35
CA LEU A 103 -3.11 -14.98 15.15
C LEU A 103 -4.28 -15.87 14.71
N VAL A 104 -5.33 -15.95 15.53
CA VAL A 104 -6.47 -16.85 15.31
C VAL A 104 -7.79 -16.12 15.03
N ALA A 105 -7.90 -14.82 15.38
CA ALA A 105 -9.06 -14.01 15.03
C ALA A 105 -8.69 -12.52 14.90
N ILE A 106 -9.46 -11.80 14.11
CA ILE A 106 -9.37 -10.34 13.90
C ILE A 106 -10.76 -9.75 14.09
N ASN A 107 -10.90 -8.75 14.96
CA ASN A 107 -12.17 -8.09 15.29
C ASN A 107 -13.30 -9.07 15.65
N GLY A 108 -12.95 -10.22 16.25
CA GLY A 108 -13.87 -11.28 16.61
C GLY A 108 -14.21 -12.27 15.51
N GLU A 109 -13.72 -12.03 14.27
CA GLU A 109 -13.85 -12.97 13.16
C GLU A 109 -12.67 -13.95 13.15
N ARG A 110 -12.97 -15.25 13.14
CA ARG A 110 -11.94 -16.29 13.05
C ARG A 110 -11.23 -16.24 11.73
N ILE A 111 -9.93 -16.44 11.75
CA ILE A 111 -9.09 -16.52 10.56
C ILE A 111 -9.47 -17.74 9.73
N ASP A 112 -9.66 -17.53 8.44
CA ASP A 112 -9.67 -18.56 7.43
C ASP A 112 -8.29 -18.57 6.76
N GLU A 113 -7.50 -19.59 7.01
CA GLU A 113 -6.14 -19.73 6.49
C GLU A 113 -6.06 -19.87 4.96
N SER A 114 -7.18 -20.19 4.31
CA SER A 114 -7.26 -20.22 2.86
C SER A 114 -7.29 -18.83 2.22
N VAL A 115 -7.55 -17.80 3.01
CA VAL A 115 -7.65 -16.40 2.60
C VAL A 115 -6.34 -15.69 2.86
N ASN A 116 -5.93 -14.84 1.92
CA ASN A 116 -4.75 -13.99 2.15
C ASN A 116 -4.96 -13.07 3.36
N ARG A 117 -4.03 -13.10 4.31
CA ARG A 117 -4.05 -12.31 5.55
C ARG A 117 -4.31 -10.81 5.31
N GLU A 118 -3.77 -10.24 4.23
CA GLU A 118 -3.91 -8.81 3.93
C GLU A 118 -5.38 -8.37 3.76
N LYS A 119 -6.28 -9.31 3.44
CA LYS A 119 -7.72 -9.03 3.40
C LYS A 119 -8.25 -8.52 4.75
N TYR A 120 -7.79 -9.13 5.84
CA TYR A 120 -8.22 -8.77 7.20
C TYR A 120 -7.68 -7.42 7.68
N PHE A 121 -6.57 -6.97 7.08
CA PHE A 121 -5.95 -5.67 7.37
C PHE A 121 -6.28 -4.61 6.31
N SER A 122 -7.30 -4.83 5.51
CA SER A 122 -7.74 -3.91 4.46
C SER A 122 -9.21 -3.53 4.66
N SER A 123 -9.52 -2.24 4.52
CA SER A 123 -10.89 -1.75 4.70
C SER A 123 -11.15 -0.50 3.84
N THR A 124 -12.38 -0.32 3.42
CA THR A 124 -12.88 0.93 2.82
C THR A 124 -13.29 1.95 3.88
N ILE A 125 -13.49 1.49 5.12
CA ILE A 125 -13.86 2.33 6.27
C ILE A 125 -12.58 2.60 7.07
N PRO A 126 -12.33 3.83 7.54
CA PRO A 126 -11.22 4.11 8.45
C PRO A 126 -11.24 3.17 9.66
N MET A 127 -10.08 2.60 9.97
CA MET A 127 -9.90 1.68 11.09
C MET A 127 -8.78 2.23 11.96
N ASP A 128 -9.14 2.85 13.07
CA ASP A 128 -8.17 3.46 14.00
C ASP A 128 -7.58 2.43 14.97
N GLU A 129 -8.34 1.37 15.25
CA GLU A 129 -7.94 0.27 16.13
C GLU A 129 -8.37 -1.06 15.53
N VAL A 130 -7.61 -2.11 15.84
CA VAL A 130 -7.93 -3.50 15.50
C VAL A 130 -7.77 -4.36 16.74
N ARG A 131 -8.69 -5.32 16.92
CA ARG A 131 -8.60 -6.36 17.97
C ARG A 131 -8.06 -7.63 17.36
N LEU A 132 -6.92 -8.07 17.83
CA LEU A 132 -6.26 -9.28 17.39
C LEU A 132 -6.34 -10.32 18.52
N THR A 133 -6.82 -11.51 18.20
CA THR A 133 -6.83 -12.64 19.15
C THR A 133 -5.69 -13.57 18.79
N PHE A 134 -4.81 -13.80 19.74
CA PHE A 134 -3.67 -14.70 19.60
C PHE A 134 -3.85 -15.95 20.43
N LEU A 135 -3.29 -17.05 19.94
CA LEU A 135 -3.14 -18.31 20.65
C LEU A 135 -1.68 -18.47 21.10
N ARG A 136 -1.47 -18.69 22.40
CA ARG A 136 -0.16 -19.01 22.99
C ARG A 136 -0.32 -20.14 24.00
N SER A 137 0.40 -21.23 23.81
CA SER A 137 0.38 -22.39 24.73
C SER A 137 -1.04 -22.90 25.03
N GLY A 138 -1.90 -22.94 24.01
CA GLY A 138 -3.29 -23.41 24.14
C GLY A 138 -4.26 -22.42 24.79
N LYS A 139 -3.84 -21.20 25.07
CA LYS A 139 -4.70 -20.13 25.63
C LYS A 139 -4.83 -18.98 24.66
N GLU A 140 -6.06 -18.52 24.47
CA GLU A 140 -6.33 -17.32 23.69
C GLU A 140 -6.25 -16.08 24.57
N TYR A 141 -5.73 -14.99 23.99
CA TYR A 141 -5.76 -13.66 24.56
C TYR A 141 -5.99 -12.62 23.47
N GLU A 142 -6.55 -11.49 23.85
CA GLU A 142 -6.87 -10.41 22.93
C GLU A 142 -5.94 -9.21 23.14
N ALA A 143 -5.46 -8.64 22.06
CA ALA A 143 -4.70 -7.40 22.02
C ALA A 143 -5.45 -6.37 21.19
N LYS A 144 -5.67 -5.18 21.73
CA LYS A 144 -6.29 -4.04 21.06
C LYS A 144 -5.19 -3.07 20.64
N ILE A 145 -5.03 -2.87 19.33
CA ILE A 145 -3.86 -2.19 18.78
C ILE A 145 -4.34 -1.04 17.88
N HIS A 146 -3.76 0.14 18.05
CA HIS A 146 -3.94 1.22 17.09
C HIS A 146 -3.33 0.86 15.74
N THR A 147 -3.98 1.27 14.67
CA THR A 147 -3.45 1.03 13.33
C THR A 147 -2.52 2.16 12.90
N SER A 148 -1.66 1.84 11.97
CA SER A 148 -0.75 2.77 11.31
C SER A 148 -0.79 2.54 9.79
N ASN A 149 -0.07 3.34 9.04
CA ASN A 149 0.08 3.16 7.61
C ASN A 149 1.41 2.46 7.26
N TYR A 150 1.47 1.92 6.06
CA TYR A 150 2.65 1.20 5.55
C TYR A 150 3.94 2.03 5.64
N SER A 151 3.91 3.29 5.23
CA SER A 151 5.10 4.14 5.20
C SER A 151 5.66 4.42 6.59
N ALA A 152 4.79 4.59 7.60
CA ALA A 152 5.20 4.78 8.98
C ALA A 152 5.91 3.54 9.54
N ILE A 153 5.36 2.34 9.32
CA ILE A 153 6.00 1.10 9.78
C ILE A 153 7.31 0.85 9.03
N LYS A 154 7.37 1.06 7.72
CA LYS A 154 8.61 0.93 6.94
C LYS A 154 9.72 1.88 7.41
N ARG A 155 9.36 3.07 7.85
CA ARG A 155 10.33 3.99 8.46
C ARG A 155 10.90 3.43 9.77
N LEU A 156 10.08 2.82 10.62
CA LEU A 156 10.55 2.20 11.87
C LEU A 156 11.45 0.99 11.59
N GLU A 157 11.10 0.13 10.63
CA GLU A 157 11.97 -0.98 10.21
C GLU A 157 13.33 -0.48 9.68
N TYR A 158 13.34 0.65 8.95
CA TYR A 158 14.59 1.24 8.47
C TYR A 158 15.45 1.77 9.63
N LEU A 159 14.85 2.42 10.63
CA LEU A 159 15.57 2.90 11.81
C LEU A 159 16.14 1.72 12.62
N GLU A 160 15.38 0.64 12.82
CA GLU A 160 15.85 -0.60 13.45
C GLU A 160 17.09 -1.14 12.71
N TRP A 161 16.97 -1.27 11.39
CA TRP A 161 18.07 -1.74 10.54
C TRP A 161 19.32 -0.84 10.61
N GLU A 162 19.14 0.47 10.72
CA GLU A 162 20.25 1.42 10.87
C GLU A 162 20.93 1.27 12.24
N GLU A 163 20.17 1.07 13.31
CA GLU A 163 20.69 0.87 14.66
C GLU A 163 21.49 -0.43 14.80
N GLU A 164 21.04 -1.51 14.18
CA GLU A 164 21.75 -2.80 14.18
C GLU A 164 23.13 -2.77 13.49
N ARG A 165 23.45 -1.72 12.73
CA ARG A 165 24.69 -1.58 11.96
C ARG A 165 25.66 -0.54 12.54
N LYS A 166 25.32 0.10 13.64
CA LYS A 166 26.21 1.00 14.39
C LYS A 166 27.08 0.23 15.36
#